data_d8e231abf4adfe2d735bf05a0be1d3c9
#
_entry.id   d8e231abf4adfe2d735bf05a0be1d3c9
#
_cell.length_a   1.000
_cell.length_b   1.000
_cell.length_c   1.000
_cell.angle_alpha   90.00
_cell.angle_beta   90.00
_cell.angle_gamma   90.00
#
_symmetry.space_group_name_H-M   'P 1'
#
loop_
_entity.id
_entity.type
_entity.pdbx_description
1 polymer ?
#
loop_
_entity_poly.entity_id
_entity_poly.type
_entity_poly.pdbx_seq_one_letter_code
_entity_poly.pdbx_strand_id
1 'polypeptide(L)'
;MYKIGNVFVEESVNKESFIEAIEELALKPPVIVKPNWGFSVCFTEATILDWVLSAVDSDALVVESYGWARTEDILKTGGRGSIEPEYLRDSDRWFLEYSGIGEVLKKHGVEFLNITEENWGGRTADPELIKDEVARKHPPLELQDFYGFVPERLYEMRGSDLLSLAKVRVLEAPMCVSLAVKNFFGMIPGPSRRMYHGEKHSKLNQSIVDIYKVYDSLFDISGVVEAVLTASLRDLETMKWDILENPGFFSGSNDPLELDAFVTALLGRDPHSVGYLRVAAETFGGWNEESVARGLESGIRIFARASDSK
;
A
#
# COMPACT_ATOMS: atom_id res chain seq x y z
N MET A 1 -0.21 -16.58 15.65
CA MET A 1 0.19 -15.16 15.66
C MET A 1 1.10 -14.88 16.84
N TYR A 2 2.18 -14.13 16.65
CA TYR A 2 3.06 -13.67 17.72
C TYR A 2 3.34 -12.17 17.58
N LYS A 3 3.67 -11.49 18.68
CA LYS A 3 3.93 -10.04 18.72
C LYS A 3 5.39 -9.75 19.02
N ILE A 4 5.96 -8.76 18.32
CA ILE A 4 7.29 -8.21 18.55
C ILE A 4 7.14 -6.68 18.58
N GLY A 5 7.25 -6.08 19.76
CA GLY A 5 6.92 -4.67 19.93
C GLY A 5 5.44 -4.41 19.61
N ASN A 6 5.18 -3.43 18.74
CA ASN A 6 3.84 -3.10 18.25
C ASN A 6 3.44 -3.89 17.01
N VAL A 7 4.32 -4.75 16.49
CA VAL A 7 4.08 -5.51 15.26
C VAL A 7 3.65 -6.94 15.59
N PHE A 8 2.60 -7.41 14.96
CA PHE A 8 2.26 -8.82 14.97
C PHE A 8 2.62 -9.50 13.65
N VAL A 9 2.92 -10.79 13.72
CA VAL A 9 3.28 -11.64 12.57
C VAL A 9 2.54 -12.96 12.65
N GLU A 10 2.08 -13.45 11.50
CA GLU A 10 1.48 -14.78 11.34
C GLU A 10 2.07 -15.48 10.12
N GLU A 11 2.51 -16.73 10.30
CA GLU A 11 3.16 -17.55 9.28
C GLU A 11 2.30 -18.75 8.84
N SER A 12 1.20 -19.01 9.54
CA SER A 12 0.27 -20.11 9.23
C SER A 12 -1.11 -19.53 8.94
N VAL A 13 -1.22 -18.83 7.81
CA VAL A 13 -2.36 -17.99 7.50
C VAL A 13 -3.55 -18.80 6.99
N ASN A 14 -4.67 -18.67 7.69
CA ASN A 14 -6.00 -19.02 7.23
C ASN A 14 -6.95 -17.82 7.43
N LYS A 15 -8.20 -17.98 7.04
CA LYS A 15 -9.19 -16.90 7.15
C LYS A 15 -9.38 -16.44 8.59
N GLU A 16 -9.48 -17.36 9.52
CA GLU A 16 -9.74 -17.12 10.93
C GLU A 16 -8.58 -16.32 11.56
N SER A 17 -7.34 -16.79 11.39
CA SER A 17 -6.15 -16.11 11.92
C SER A 17 -5.95 -14.70 11.30
N PHE A 18 -6.34 -14.51 10.04
CA PHE A 18 -6.27 -13.22 9.39
C PHE A 18 -7.32 -12.25 9.94
N ILE A 19 -8.56 -12.70 10.15
CA ILE A 19 -9.63 -11.88 10.73
C ILE A 19 -9.26 -11.49 12.17
N GLU A 20 -8.84 -12.43 13.01
CA GLU A 20 -8.38 -12.17 14.38
C GLU A 20 -7.27 -11.10 14.41
N ALA A 21 -6.37 -11.12 13.45
CA ALA A 21 -5.29 -10.14 13.35
C ALA A 21 -5.78 -8.74 12.94
N ILE A 22 -6.79 -8.65 12.05
CA ILE A 22 -7.42 -7.36 11.72
C ILE A 22 -8.16 -6.81 12.95
N GLU A 23 -8.86 -7.65 13.71
CA GLU A 23 -9.54 -7.26 14.94
C GLU A 23 -8.57 -6.73 16.00
N GLU A 24 -7.33 -7.26 16.06
CA GLU A 24 -6.26 -6.75 16.95
C GLU A 24 -5.84 -5.30 16.66
N LEU A 25 -6.07 -4.79 15.45
CA LEU A 25 -5.86 -3.38 15.11
C LEU A 25 -6.91 -2.46 15.74
N ALA A 26 -8.01 -3.03 16.24
CA ALA A 26 -9.12 -2.32 16.88
C ALA A 26 -9.71 -1.17 16.03
N LEU A 27 -9.80 -1.40 14.72
CA LEU A 27 -10.32 -0.42 13.76
C LEU A 27 -11.78 -0.08 14.07
N LYS A 28 -12.11 1.21 13.99
CA LYS A 28 -13.45 1.74 14.28
C LYS A 28 -14.17 2.10 12.97
N PRO A 29 -15.30 1.51 12.69
CA PRO A 29 -16.11 1.88 11.52
C PRO A 29 -16.57 3.35 11.54
N PRO A 30 -16.71 4.00 10.37
CA PRO A 30 -16.39 3.46 9.04
C PRO A 30 -14.88 3.39 8.80
N VAL A 31 -14.40 2.29 8.19
CA VAL A 31 -12.98 2.08 7.90
C VAL A 31 -12.69 2.37 6.43
N ILE A 32 -11.65 3.16 6.17
CA ILE A 32 -11.13 3.34 4.82
C ILE A 32 -10.11 2.24 4.55
N VAL A 33 -10.33 1.41 3.53
CA VAL A 33 -9.42 0.33 3.14
C VAL A 33 -8.69 0.71 1.86
N LYS A 34 -7.36 0.82 1.95
CA LYS A 34 -6.47 1.08 0.82
C LYS A 34 -5.71 -0.21 0.43
N PRO A 35 -6.26 -1.03 -0.49
CA PRO A 35 -5.54 -2.21 -1.00
C PRO A 35 -4.36 -1.80 -1.89
N ASN A 36 -3.58 -2.78 -2.34
CA ASN A 36 -2.49 -2.56 -3.29
C ASN A 36 -2.88 -3.09 -4.67
N TRP A 37 -3.42 -2.22 -5.54
CA TRP A 37 -3.86 -2.55 -6.90
C TRP A 37 -3.09 -1.79 -7.99
N GLY A 38 -1.81 -1.51 -7.76
CA GLY A 38 -0.99 -0.77 -8.73
C GLY A 38 -0.63 -1.56 -10.00
N PHE A 39 -0.76 -2.90 -9.99
CA PHE A 39 -0.35 -3.79 -11.08
C PHE A 39 -1.27 -5.01 -11.17
N SER A 40 -1.49 -5.54 -12.38
CA SER A 40 -2.27 -6.77 -12.58
C SER A 40 -1.49 -8.06 -12.33
N VAL A 41 -0.16 -8.00 -12.17
CA VAL A 41 0.70 -9.20 -11.96
C VAL A 41 0.84 -9.61 -10.51
N CYS A 42 0.72 -8.66 -9.57
CA CYS A 42 0.76 -8.91 -8.13
C CYS A 42 0.04 -7.78 -7.42
N PHE A 43 -1.03 -8.11 -6.73
CA PHE A 43 -1.95 -7.15 -6.10
C PHE A 43 -2.61 -7.79 -4.88
N THR A 44 -3.30 -7.01 -4.06
CA THR A 44 -4.15 -7.55 -2.97
C THR A 44 -5.33 -8.29 -3.59
N GLU A 45 -5.36 -9.61 -3.43
CA GLU A 45 -6.33 -10.51 -4.06
C GLU A 45 -7.73 -10.35 -3.47
N ALA A 46 -8.75 -10.75 -4.24
CA ALA A 46 -10.15 -10.73 -3.83
C ALA A 46 -10.39 -11.48 -2.51
N THR A 47 -9.72 -12.63 -2.31
CA THR A 47 -9.80 -13.42 -1.08
C THR A 47 -9.35 -12.61 0.15
N ILE A 48 -8.23 -11.90 0.04
CA ILE A 48 -7.70 -11.08 1.15
C ILE A 48 -8.61 -9.90 1.44
N LEU A 49 -9.12 -9.23 0.40
CA LEU A 49 -10.11 -8.18 0.57
C LEU A 49 -11.40 -8.68 1.23
N ASP A 50 -11.89 -9.87 0.83
CA ASP A 50 -13.07 -10.51 1.43
C ASP A 50 -12.90 -10.75 2.94
N TRP A 51 -11.71 -11.19 3.35
CA TRP A 51 -11.39 -11.40 4.76
C TRP A 51 -11.35 -10.07 5.54
N VAL A 52 -10.70 -9.05 5.00
CA VAL A 52 -10.67 -7.70 5.61
C VAL A 52 -12.08 -7.15 5.77
N LEU A 53 -12.89 -7.16 4.69
CA LEU A 53 -14.27 -6.63 4.75
C LEU A 53 -15.17 -7.44 5.68
N SER A 54 -14.87 -8.74 5.88
CA SER A 54 -15.55 -9.55 6.90
C SER A 54 -15.17 -9.14 8.32
N ALA A 55 -13.90 -8.75 8.55
CA ALA A 55 -13.41 -8.34 9.86
C ALA A 55 -13.92 -6.94 10.28
N VAL A 56 -14.06 -6.01 9.34
CA VAL A 56 -14.57 -4.65 9.60
C VAL A 56 -16.10 -4.53 9.45
N ASP A 57 -16.81 -5.65 9.44
CA ASP A 57 -18.27 -5.75 9.37
C ASP A 57 -18.89 -4.98 8.17
N SER A 58 -18.13 -4.90 7.06
CA SER A 58 -18.51 -4.24 5.79
C SER A 58 -18.84 -2.74 5.88
N ASP A 59 -18.68 -2.09 7.03
CA ASP A 59 -18.78 -0.63 7.15
C ASP A 59 -17.45 0.00 6.75
N ALA A 60 -17.21 0.00 5.44
CA ALA A 60 -15.95 0.39 4.86
C ALA A 60 -16.12 1.15 3.53
N LEU A 61 -15.09 1.93 3.19
CA LEU A 61 -14.88 2.53 1.87
C LEU A 61 -13.56 2.03 1.30
N VAL A 62 -13.59 1.37 0.14
CA VAL A 62 -12.36 0.93 -0.53
C VAL A 62 -11.87 2.03 -1.46
N VAL A 63 -10.57 2.34 -1.40
CA VAL A 63 -10.00 3.46 -2.17
C VAL A 63 -8.76 3.04 -2.96
N GLU A 64 -8.67 3.45 -4.20
CA GLU A 64 -7.47 3.31 -5.05
C GLU A 64 -7.56 4.32 -6.20
N SER A 65 -6.47 4.55 -6.90
CA SER A 65 -6.45 5.33 -8.14
C SER A 65 -6.15 4.44 -9.35
N TYR A 66 -6.30 4.98 -10.56
CA TYR A 66 -5.87 4.25 -11.76
C TYR A 66 -4.36 4.00 -11.75
N GLY A 67 -3.95 2.88 -12.34
CA GLY A 67 -2.56 2.54 -12.57
C GLY A 67 -2.36 2.06 -14.01
N TRP A 68 -1.46 2.68 -14.76
CA TRP A 68 -1.15 2.29 -16.14
C TRP A 68 -0.55 0.89 -16.32
N ALA A 69 -0.22 0.22 -15.21
CA ALA A 69 0.22 -1.17 -15.18
C ALA A 69 -0.86 -2.12 -14.60
N ARG A 70 -2.09 -1.61 -14.36
CA ARG A 70 -3.26 -2.38 -13.97
C ARG A 70 -4.13 -2.64 -15.19
N THR A 71 -3.59 -3.38 -16.15
CA THR A 71 -4.19 -3.63 -17.46
C THR A 71 -4.00 -5.08 -17.87
N GLU A 72 -4.79 -5.54 -18.84
CA GLU A 72 -4.60 -6.83 -19.47
C GLU A 72 -3.28 -6.89 -20.27
N ASP A 73 -2.87 -5.77 -20.85
CA ASP A 73 -1.67 -5.70 -21.69
C ASP A 73 -0.40 -6.09 -20.93
N ILE A 74 -0.31 -5.75 -19.63
CA ILE A 74 0.88 -6.13 -18.84
C ILE A 74 1.00 -7.66 -18.70
N LEU A 75 -0.11 -8.37 -18.63
CA LEU A 75 -0.12 -9.83 -18.57
C LEU A 75 0.27 -10.46 -19.91
N LYS A 76 -0.15 -9.85 -21.02
CA LYS A 76 0.09 -10.38 -22.38
C LYS A 76 1.49 -10.06 -22.90
N THR A 77 1.97 -8.86 -22.64
CA THR A 77 3.18 -8.33 -23.29
C THR A 77 4.27 -7.85 -22.32
N GLY A 78 3.97 -7.79 -21.03
CA GLY A 78 4.83 -7.12 -20.01
C GLY A 78 4.84 -5.59 -20.14
N GLY A 79 4.16 -5.04 -21.16
CA GLY A 79 4.08 -3.61 -21.44
C GLY A 79 3.06 -2.89 -20.55
N ARG A 80 3.24 -1.58 -20.43
CA ARG A 80 2.26 -0.72 -19.75
C ARG A 80 1.21 -0.27 -20.75
N GLY A 81 -0.02 -0.09 -20.27
CA GLY A 81 -1.11 0.41 -21.08
C GLY A 81 -1.04 1.91 -21.37
N SER A 82 -2.08 2.42 -22.02
CA SER A 82 -2.29 3.84 -22.24
C SER A 82 -2.63 4.57 -20.93
N ILE A 83 -2.44 5.90 -20.91
CA ILE A 83 -2.90 6.78 -19.83
C ILE A 83 -4.18 7.54 -20.23
N GLU A 84 -4.76 7.23 -21.39
CA GLU A 84 -6.00 7.85 -21.84
C GLU A 84 -7.17 7.46 -20.93
N PRO A 85 -8.06 8.41 -20.57
CA PRO A 85 -9.12 8.17 -19.60
C PRO A 85 -10.03 6.97 -19.92
N GLU A 86 -10.47 6.85 -21.17
CA GLU A 86 -11.34 5.73 -21.59
C GLU A 86 -10.64 4.38 -21.48
N TYR A 87 -9.39 4.29 -21.92
CA TYR A 87 -8.59 3.09 -21.78
C TYR A 87 -8.42 2.68 -20.31
N LEU A 88 -8.19 3.65 -19.42
CA LEU A 88 -8.01 3.38 -17.99
C LEU A 88 -9.32 2.91 -17.33
N ARG A 89 -10.47 3.49 -17.71
CA ARG A 89 -11.79 3.03 -17.23
C ARG A 89 -12.09 1.61 -17.69
N ASP A 90 -11.78 1.29 -18.94
CA ASP A 90 -11.97 -0.06 -19.48
C ASP A 90 -11.04 -1.06 -18.80
N SER A 91 -9.78 -0.69 -18.60
CA SER A 91 -8.79 -1.51 -17.90
C SER A 91 -9.19 -1.76 -16.43
N ASP A 92 -9.74 -0.75 -15.77
CA ASP A 92 -10.19 -0.88 -14.38
C ASP A 92 -11.40 -1.83 -14.26
N ARG A 93 -12.39 -1.69 -15.15
CA ARG A 93 -13.52 -2.62 -15.23
C ARG A 93 -13.07 -4.06 -15.49
N TRP A 94 -12.18 -4.23 -16.46
CA TRP A 94 -11.57 -5.53 -16.73
C TRP A 94 -10.85 -6.09 -15.50
N PHE A 95 -10.06 -5.26 -14.80
CA PHE A 95 -9.30 -5.69 -13.62
C PHE A 95 -10.24 -6.13 -12.49
N LEU A 96 -11.27 -5.38 -12.18
CA LEU A 96 -12.25 -5.71 -11.14
C LEU A 96 -12.98 -7.03 -11.44
N GLU A 97 -13.29 -7.28 -12.71
CA GLU A 97 -13.91 -8.52 -13.18
C GLU A 97 -12.88 -9.69 -13.15
N TYR A 98 -11.73 -9.51 -13.80
CA TYR A 98 -10.66 -10.52 -13.89
C TYR A 98 -10.18 -11.01 -12.53
N SER A 99 -10.02 -10.12 -11.58
CA SER A 99 -9.52 -10.42 -10.23
C SER A 99 -10.59 -10.96 -9.28
N GLY A 100 -11.88 -10.87 -9.62
CA GLY A 100 -12.99 -11.19 -8.74
C GLY A 100 -13.26 -10.13 -7.66
N ILE A 101 -12.53 -9.03 -7.63
CA ILE A 101 -12.68 -7.95 -6.65
C ILE A 101 -14.07 -7.31 -6.75
N GLY A 102 -14.58 -7.11 -7.97
CA GLY A 102 -15.91 -6.55 -8.19
C GLY A 102 -17.03 -7.35 -7.51
N GLU A 103 -16.92 -8.68 -7.52
CA GLU A 103 -17.88 -9.56 -6.83
C GLU A 103 -17.75 -9.46 -5.29
N VAL A 104 -16.52 -9.29 -4.77
CA VAL A 104 -16.30 -9.10 -3.33
C VAL A 104 -16.90 -7.78 -2.86
N LEU A 105 -16.66 -6.67 -3.56
CA LEU A 105 -17.25 -5.36 -3.25
C LEU A 105 -18.78 -5.43 -3.25
N LYS A 106 -19.37 -6.07 -4.27
CA LYS A 106 -20.81 -6.28 -4.38
C LYS A 106 -21.37 -7.16 -3.25
N LYS A 107 -20.69 -8.27 -2.92
CA LYS A 107 -21.05 -9.18 -1.83
C LYS A 107 -21.19 -8.46 -0.49
N HIS A 108 -20.24 -7.56 -0.20
CA HIS A 108 -20.22 -6.80 1.05
C HIS A 108 -21.01 -5.49 0.98
N GLY A 109 -21.50 -5.07 -0.19
CA GLY A 109 -22.20 -3.79 -0.38
C GLY A 109 -21.28 -2.58 -0.18
N VAL A 110 -19.98 -2.74 -0.38
CA VAL A 110 -18.96 -1.73 -0.12
C VAL A 110 -18.68 -0.90 -1.37
N GLU A 111 -18.64 0.42 -1.19
CA GLU A 111 -18.30 1.37 -2.24
C GLU A 111 -16.79 1.33 -2.57
N PHE A 112 -16.48 1.47 -3.86
CA PHE A 112 -15.12 1.71 -4.35
C PHE A 112 -14.99 3.15 -4.87
N LEU A 113 -14.16 3.95 -4.22
CA LEU A 113 -13.84 5.32 -4.61
C LEU A 113 -12.56 5.34 -5.45
N ASN A 114 -12.66 5.72 -6.71
CA ASN A 114 -11.48 5.92 -7.56
C ASN A 114 -10.97 7.37 -7.46
N ILE A 115 -9.82 7.56 -6.82
CA ILE A 115 -9.22 8.87 -6.55
C ILE A 115 -8.93 9.64 -7.84
N THR A 116 -8.55 8.94 -8.93
CA THR A 116 -8.31 9.59 -10.23
C THR A 116 -9.60 10.19 -10.80
N GLU A 117 -10.72 9.47 -10.71
CA GLU A 117 -12.03 9.97 -11.17
C GLU A 117 -12.52 11.16 -10.33
N GLU A 118 -12.29 11.13 -9.01
CA GLU A 118 -12.62 12.26 -8.14
C GLU A 118 -11.83 13.50 -8.54
N ASN A 119 -10.53 13.35 -8.77
CA ASN A 119 -9.65 14.44 -9.18
C ASN A 119 -10.02 14.98 -10.58
N TRP A 120 -10.25 14.11 -11.57
CA TRP A 120 -10.69 14.51 -12.90
C TRP A 120 -12.06 15.21 -12.89
N GLY A 121 -12.93 14.78 -11.98
CA GLY A 121 -14.24 15.38 -11.78
C GLY A 121 -14.24 16.69 -11.01
N GLY A 122 -13.09 17.16 -10.52
CA GLY A 122 -12.98 18.35 -9.68
C GLY A 122 -13.62 18.19 -8.30
N ARG A 123 -13.81 16.95 -7.82
CA ARG A 123 -14.38 16.62 -6.51
C ARG A 123 -13.25 16.40 -5.49
N THR A 124 -12.43 17.40 -5.29
CA THR A 124 -11.33 17.41 -4.31
C THR A 124 -11.56 18.48 -3.26
N ALA A 125 -11.10 18.22 -2.05
CA ALA A 125 -11.12 19.19 -0.97
C ALA A 125 -10.27 20.43 -1.32
N ASP A 126 -10.59 21.56 -0.71
CA ASP A 126 -9.79 22.78 -0.87
C ASP A 126 -8.34 22.51 -0.40
N PRO A 127 -7.33 22.73 -1.25
CA PRO A 127 -5.92 22.52 -0.92
C PRO A 127 -5.45 23.28 0.34
N GLU A 128 -6.01 24.44 0.65
CA GLU A 128 -5.63 25.19 1.86
C GLU A 128 -6.14 24.50 3.13
N LEU A 129 -7.31 23.84 3.10
CA LEU A 129 -7.77 23.03 4.23
C LEU A 129 -6.83 21.85 4.49
N ILE A 130 -6.39 21.16 3.44
CA ILE A 130 -5.45 20.04 3.56
C ILE A 130 -4.10 20.52 4.09
N LYS A 131 -3.63 21.66 3.61
CA LYS A 131 -2.39 22.29 4.08
C LYS A 131 -2.45 22.63 5.57
N ASP A 132 -3.58 23.14 6.04
CA ASP A 132 -3.80 23.44 7.45
C ASP A 132 -3.79 22.16 8.31
N GLU A 133 -4.42 21.07 7.84
CA GLU A 133 -4.36 19.79 8.54
C GLU A 133 -2.93 19.24 8.62
N VAL A 134 -2.19 19.26 7.52
CA VAL A 134 -0.78 18.86 7.49
C VAL A 134 0.05 19.72 8.45
N ALA A 135 -0.12 21.04 8.44
CA ALA A 135 0.65 21.96 9.27
C ALA A 135 0.44 21.77 10.79
N ARG A 136 -0.66 21.15 11.21
CA ARG A 136 -0.92 20.81 12.63
C ARG A 136 -0.07 19.64 13.12
N LYS A 137 0.37 18.75 12.24
CA LYS A 137 1.02 17.49 12.59
C LYS A 137 2.45 17.36 12.03
N HIS A 138 2.69 17.93 10.84
CA HIS A 138 3.92 17.72 10.08
C HIS A 138 4.51 19.02 9.53
N PRO A 139 5.81 19.02 9.19
CA PRO A 139 6.40 20.06 8.35
C PRO A 139 5.69 20.15 6.98
N PRO A 140 5.70 21.30 6.32
CA PRO A 140 5.13 21.48 4.98
C PRO A 140 5.63 20.41 4.00
N LEU A 141 4.78 20.09 3.01
CA LEU A 141 5.17 19.19 1.92
C LEU A 141 6.20 19.88 1.00
N GLU A 142 7.14 19.11 0.48
CA GLU A 142 8.01 19.56 -0.61
C GLU A 142 7.24 19.58 -1.94
N LEU A 143 6.35 18.58 -2.14
CA LEU A 143 5.49 18.50 -3.33
C LEU A 143 4.11 19.10 -3.04
N GLN A 144 3.99 20.40 -3.27
CA GLN A 144 2.79 21.20 -2.96
C GLN A 144 1.52 20.72 -3.70
N ASP A 145 1.67 20.08 -4.86
CA ASP A 145 0.56 19.54 -5.65
C ASP A 145 -0.31 18.55 -4.83
N PHE A 146 0.30 17.87 -3.86
CA PHE A 146 -0.38 16.81 -3.09
C PHE A 146 -1.48 17.34 -2.17
N TYR A 147 -1.45 18.62 -1.82
CA TYR A 147 -2.55 19.25 -1.10
C TYR A 147 -3.87 19.23 -1.89
N GLY A 148 -3.80 19.24 -3.23
CA GLY A 148 -4.97 19.19 -4.12
C GLY A 148 -5.46 17.81 -4.50
N PHE A 149 -4.91 16.72 -3.93
CA PHE A 149 -5.22 15.35 -4.37
C PHE A 149 -6.23 14.60 -3.50
N VAL A 150 -6.63 15.17 -2.39
CA VAL A 150 -7.57 14.52 -1.48
C VAL A 150 -8.99 14.67 -2.00
N PRO A 151 -9.71 13.57 -2.31
CA PRO A 151 -11.13 13.63 -2.62
C PRO A 151 -11.94 14.29 -1.49
N GLU A 152 -12.93 15.11 -1.84
CA GLU A 152 -13.83 15.74 -0.87
C GLU A 152 -14.48 14.70 0.05
N ARG A 153 -14.92 13.58 -0.51
CA ARG A 153 -15.49 12.45 0.24
C ARG A 153 -14.54 11.92 1.32
N LEU A 154 -13.23 11.79 1.03
CA LEU A 154 -12.25 11.37 2.04
C LEU A 154 -12.01 12.45 3.09
N TYR A 155 -11.98 13.72 2.69
CA TYR A 155 -11.85 14.81 3.66
C TYR A 155 -13.04 14.88 4.63
N GLU A 156 -14.26 14.59 4.15
CA GLU A 156 -15.46 14.48 5.01
C GLU A 156 -15.33 13.36 6.05
N MET A 157 -14.59 12.28 5.72
CA MET A 157 -14.34 11.13 6.61
C MET A 157 -13.10 11.31 7.49
N ARG A 158 -12.47 12.48 7.53
CA ARG A 158 -11.28 12.69 8.37
C ARG A 158 -11.54 12.36 9.83
N GLY A 159 -10.53 11.79 10.50
CA GLY A 159 -10.64 11.26 11.86
C GLY A 159 -11.15 9.81 11.92
N SER A 160 -11.47 9.20 10.78
CA SER A 160 -11.74 7.75 10.70
C SER A 160 -10.44 6.95 10.63
N ASP A 161 -10.57 5.64 10.85
CA ASP A 161 -9.45 4.71 10.67
C ASP A 161 -9.21 4.42 9.18
N LEU A 162 -7.93 4.38 8.78
CA LEU A 162 -7.50 4.01 7.45
C LEU A 162 -6.56 2.81 7.52
N LEU A 163 -6.95 1.70 6.88
CA LEU A 163 -6.15 0.49 6.77
C LEU A 163 -5.35 0.49 5.45
N SER A 164 -4.03 0.62 5.54
CA SER A 164 -3.13 0.34 4.42
C SER A 164 -2.93 -1.17 4.29
N LEU A 165 -3.63 -1.79 3.35
CA LEU A 165 -3.55 -3.22 3.06
C LEU A 165 -2.55 -3.44 1.92
N ALA A 166 -1.28 -3.57 2.27
CA ALA A 166 -0.17 -3.62 1.34
C ALA A 166 0.24 -5.04 0.97
N LYS A 167 0.46 -5.28 -0.31
CA LYS A 167 1.08 -6.50 -0.85
C LYS A 167 2.60 -6.42 -0.67
N VAL A 168 3.24 -7.50 -0.18
CA VAL A 168 4.70 -7.59 -0.17
C VAL A 168 5.23 -7.56 -1.59
N ARG A 169 5.99 -6.53 -1.89
CA ARG A 169 6.76 -6.41 -3.12
C ARG A 169 8.20 -6.06 -2.79
N VAL A 170 9.09 -6.92 -3.24
CA VAL A 170 10.52 -6.71 -3.16
C VAL A 170 10.99 -6.16 -4.51
N LEU A 171 11.87 -5.21 -4.46
CA LEU A 171 12.46 -4.54 -5.61
C LEU A 171 13.97 -4.64 -5.47
N GLU A 172 14.69 -4.74 -6.59
CA GLU A 172 16.13 -4.56 -6.52
C GLU A 172 16.50 -3.11 -6.15
N ALA A 173 17.74 -2.91 -5.73
CA ALA A 173 18.23 -1.58 -5.38
C ALA A 173 17.97 -0.56 -6.52
N PRO A 174 17.66 0.70 -6.23
CA PRO A 174 17.74 1.35 -4.91
C PRO A 174 16.42 1.32 -4.10
N MET A 175 15.33 0.76 -4.62
CA MET A 175 14.00 0.88 -3.98
C MET A 175 13.73 -0.18 -2.92
N CYS A 176 14.40 -1.31 -2.95
CA CYS A 176 14.39 -2.43 -2.03
C CYS A 176 13.00 -3.04 -1.71
N VAL A 177 12.04 -2.29 -1.18
CA VAL A 177 10.73 -2.80 -0.77
C VAL A 177 9.59 -1.85 -1.15
N SER A 178 8.37 -2.39 -1.22
CA SER A 178 7.13 -1.63 -1.33
C SER A 178 6.12 -2.24 -0.38
N LEU A 179 5.83 -1.53 0.72
CA LEU A 179 5.05 -2.00 1.85
C LEU A 179 3.97 -0.97 2.23
N ALA A 180 3.55 -0.88 3.52
CA ALA A 180 2.40 -0.11 3.96
C ALA A 180 2.52 1.42 3.72
N VAL A 181 3.64 2.04 4.09
CA VAL A 181 3.87 3.48 3.85
C VAL A 181 3.92 3.79 2.37
N LYS A 182 4.66 2.99 1.59
CA LYS A 182 4.75 3.20 0.14
C LYS A 182 3.44 2.89 -0.60
N ASN A 183 2.51 2.16 -0.01
CA ASN A 183 1.20 1.88 -0.59
C ASN A 183 0.40 3.18 -0.83
N PHE A 184 0.62 4.23 -0.02
CA PHE A 184 0.01 5.55 -0.22
C PHE A 184 0.43 6.24 -1.52
N PHE A 185 1.52 5.84 -2.15
CA PHE A 185 1.86 6.30 -3.49
C PHE A 185 0.77 5.97 -4.53
N GLY A 186 -0.07 4.96 -4.23
CA GLY A 186 -1.31 4.65 -4.94
C GLY A 186 -2.41 5.70 -4.79
N MET A 187 -2.34 6.60 -3.81
CA MET A 187 -3.31 7.69 -3.59
C MET A 187 -3.07 8.91 -4.48
N ILE A 188 -1.99 8.93 -5.27
CA ILE A 188 -1.73 9.97 -6.25
C ILE A 188 -2.61 9.74 -7.48
N PRO A 189 -3.44 10.71 -7.91
CA PRO A 189 -4.44 10.52 -8.96
C PRO A 189 -3.85 10.32 -10.36
N GLY A 190 -2.60 10.74 -10.60
CA GLY A 190 -1.95 10.59 -11.91
C GLY A 190 -1.62 9.14 -12.24
N PRO A 191 -2.18 8.53 -13.30
CA PRO A 191 -2.04 7.09 -13.58
C PRO A 191 -0.59 6.63 -13.77
N SER A 192 0.24 7.45 -14.39
CA SER A 192 1.65 7.11 -14.61
C SER A 192 2.54 7.40 -13.40
N ARG A 193 2.18 8.37 -12.58
CA ARG A 193 2.96 8.92 -11.44
C ARG A 193 4.44 9.21 -11.75
N ARG A 194 4.82 9.22 -13.04
CA ARG A 194 6.22 9.32 -13.49
C ARG A 194 6.88 10.62 -13.01
N MET A 195 6.15 11.71 -13.01
CA MET A 195 6.66 13.01 -12.57
C MET A 195 7.08 13.00 -11.08
N TYR A 196 6.40 12.20 -10.26
CA TYR A 196 6.67 12.04 -8.83
C TYR A 196 7.76 11.00 -8.53
N HIS A 197 8.13 10.18 -9.50
CA HIS A 197 9.37 9.41 -9.42
C HIS A 197 10.59 10.30 -9.62
N GLY A 198 10.50 11.30 -10.48
CA GLY A 198 11.64 12.11 -10.90
C GLY A 198 12.60 11.32 -11.80
N GLU A 199 13.62 12.01 -12.29
CA GLU A 199 14.68 11.37 -13.08
C GLU A 199 15.46 10.39 -12.18
N LYS A 200 15.64 9.16 -12.66
CA LYS A 200 16.31 8.07 -11.91
C LYS A 200 15.80 7.91 -10.47
N HIS A 201 14.49 8.12 -10.28
CA HIS A 201 13.81 8.02 -8.98
C HIS A 201 14.25 9.08 -7.94
N SER A 202 14.82 10.20 -8.36
CA SER A 202 15.36 11.23 -7.47
C SER A 202 14.33 11.88 -6.54
N LYS A 203 13.03 11.88 -6.92
CA LYS A 203 11.93 12.45 -6.11
C LYS A 203 11.14 11.39 -5.35
N LEU A 204 11.33 10.11 -5.65
CA LEU A 204 10.41 9.05 -5.21
C LEU A 204 10.29 8.95 -3.69
N ASN A 205 11.41 9.00 -2.97
CA ASN A 205 11.41 8.87 -1.51
C ASN A 205 10.61 9.99 -0.85
N GLN A 206 10.84 11.22 -1.26
CA GLN A 206 10.11 12.38 -0.77
C GLN A 206 8.64 12.34 -1.17
N SER A 207 8.33 11.94 -2.40
CA SER A 207 6.95 11.81 -2.86
C SER A 207 6.15 10.77 -2.03
N ILE A 208 6.78 9.66 -1.64
CA ILE A 208 6.16 8.66 -0.78
C ILE A 208 5.85 9.26 0.59
N VAL A 209 6.81 9.97 1.18
CA VAL A 209 6.65 10.56 2.51
C VAL A 209 5.65 11.70 2.48
N ASP A 210 5.68 12.57 1.48
CA ASP A 210 4.75 13.70 1.39
C ASP A 210 3.30 13.25 1.20
N ILE A 211 3.03 12.26 0.33
CA ILE A 211 1.66 11.75 0.21
C ILE A 211 1.20 11.03 1.48
N TYR A 212 2.10 10.34 2.18
CA TYR A 212 1.81 9.72 3.47
C TYR A 212 1.47 10.77 4.53
N LYS A 213 2.23 11.89 4.63
CA LYS A 213 1.92 13.02 5.54
C LYS A 213 0.50 13.54 5.36
N VAL A 214 0.04 13.68 4.10
CA VAL A 214 -1.32 14.14 3.81
C VAL A 214 -2.34 13.23 4.49
N TYR A 215 -2.26 11.93 4.26
CA TYR A 215 -3.23 10.97 4.79
C TYR A 215 -3.06 10.75 6.29
N ASP A 216 -1.85 10.74 6.82
CA ASP A 216 -1.57 10.66 8.25
C ASP A 216 -2.09 11.89 9.03
N SER A 217 -2.20 13.05 8.37
CA SER A 217 -2.80 14.24 8.97
C SER A 217 -4.33 14.18 9.06
N LEU A 218 -4.96 13.32 8.29
CA LEU A 218 -6.41 13.21 8.18
C LEU A 218 -6.99 12.00 8.90
N PHE A 219 -6.22 10.92 9.06
CA PHE A 219 -6.72 9.61 9.49
C PHE A 219 -5.82 8.98 10.55
N ASP A 220 -6.42 8.08 11.35
CA ASP A 220 -5.68 7.14 12.18
C ASP A 220 -5.29 5.95 11.30
N ILE A 221 -3.97 5.82 11.00
CA ILE A 221 -3.50 4.86 10.01
C ILE A 221 -2.97 3.60 10.67
N SER A 222 -3.53 2.46 10.27
CA SER A 222 -2.98 1.12 10.54
C SER A 222 -2.46 0.49 9.26
N GLY A 223 -1.48 -0.42 9.39
CA GLY A 223 -0.92 -1.16 8.27
C GLY A 223 -1.08 -2.66 8.41
N VAL A 224 -1.38 -3.33 7.30
CA VAL A 224 -1.18 -4.76 7.10
C VAL A 224 -0.34 -4.95 5.86
N VAL A 225 0.74 -5.70 6.00
CA VAL A 225 1.62 -6.10 4.91
C VAL A 225 1.46 -7.61 4.72
N GLU A 226 0.95 -8.02 3.58
CA GLU A 226 0.60 -9.41 3.34
C GLU A 226 1.33 -10.01 2.14
N ALA A 227 1.69 -11.28 2.31
CA ALA A 227 2.21 -12.21 1.31
C ALA A 227 1.52 -13.56 1.53
N VAL A 228 0.18 -13.55 1.58
CA VAL A 228 -0.60 -14.75 1.87
C VAL A 228 -0.65 -15.65 0.64
N LEU A 229 -1.21 -15.16 -0.45
CA LEU A 229 -1.37 -15.91 -1.70
C LEU A 229 -0.22 -15.64 -2.66
N THR A 230 0.19 -14.38 -2.80
CA THR A 230 1.31 -14.01 -3.66
C THR A 230 2.22 -12.98 -3.01
N ALA A 231 3.48 -12.95 -3.47
CA ALA A 231 4.42 -11.87 -3.28
C ALA A 231 5.22 -11.69 -4.58
N SER A 232 5.92 -10.58 -4.75
CA SER A 232 6.70 -10.38 -5.97
C SER A 232 8.09 -9.84 -5.70
N LEU A 233 9.06 -10.30 -6.49
CA LEU A 233 10.36 -9.70 -6.67
C LEU A 233 10.41 -9.08 -8.08
N ARG A 234 10.90 -7.87 -8.19
CA ARG A 234 11.14 -7.20 -9.47
C ARG A 234 12.60 -6.88 -9.66
N ASP A 235 13.15 -7.43 -10.72
CA ASP A 235 14.43 -7.03 -11.29
C ASP A 235 14.24 -5.69 -12.03
N LEU A 236 14.94 -4.64 -11.58
CA LEU A 236 14.84 -3.30 -12.17
C LEU A 236 15.66 -3.14 -13.45
N GLU A 237 16.63 -4.00 -13.70
CA GLU A 237 17.42 -4.01 -14.94
C GLU A 237 16.63 -4.64 -16.08
N THR A 238 16.14 -5.87 -15.87
CA THR A 238 15.41 -6.62 -16.88
C THR A 238 13.92 -6.28 -16.90
N MET A 239 13.43 -5.55 -15.89
CA MET A 239 12.02 -5.22 -15.66
C MET A 239 11.12 -6.47 -15.51
N LYS A 240 11.69 -7.63 -15.27
CA LYS A 240 10.96 -8.88 -15.04
C LYS A 240 10.38 -8.95 -13.63
N TRP A 241 9.33 -9.70 -13.49
CA TRP A 241 8.67 -10.02 -12.25
C TRP A 241 8.83 -11.51 -11.97
N ASP A 242 9.36 -11.84 -10.80
CA ASP A 242 9.27 -13.18 -10.23
C ASP A 242 8.12 -13.18 -9.22
N ILE A 243 7.12 -14.01 -9.43
CA ILE A 243 5.97 -14.16 -8.53
C ILE A 243 6.19 -15.39 -7.67
N LEU A 244 6.18 -15.18 -6.36
CA LEU A 244 6.20 -16.24 -5.37
C LEU A 244 4.74 -16.57 -5.00
N GLU A 245 4.36 -17.82 -5.18
CA GLU A 245 3.03 -18.30 -4.83
C GLU A 245 3.00 -18.90 -3.42
N ASN A 246 1.94 -18.58 -2.69
CA ASN A 246 1.65 -19.08 -1.35
C ASN A 246 2.81 -18.93 -0.34
N PRO A 247 3.39 -17.74 -0.18
CA PRO A 247 4.38 -17.51 0.86
C PRO A 247 3.82 -17.73 2.26
N GLY A 248 2.52 -17.42 2.45
CA GLY A 248 1.76 -17.82 3.62
C GLY A 248 1.99 -16.98 4.85
N PHE A 249 2.41 -15.68 4.72
CA PHE A 249 2.57 -14.82 5.88
C PHE A 249 1.89 -13.47 5.73
N PHE A 250 1.60 -12.82 6.85
CA PHE A 250 1.29 -11.40 6.94
C PHE A 250 1.76 -10.81 8.26
N SER A 251 1.82 -9.50 8.31
CA SER A 251 2.22 -8.72 9.47
C SER A 251 1.39 -7.45 9.56
N GLY A 252 1.11 -6.95 10.76
CA GLY A 252 0.34 -5.74 10.93
C GLY A 252 0.74 -4.94 12.16
N SER A 253 0.40 -3.64 12.15
CA SER A 253 0.65 -2.69 13.24
C SER A 253 -0.22 -1.45 13.09
N ASN A 254 -0.48 -0.78 14.21
CA ASN A 254 -1.01 0.59 14.24
C ASN A 254 0.07 1.66 14.00
N ASP A 255 1.32 1.23 13.74
CA ASP A 255 2.42 2.07 13.29
C ASP A 255 2.96 1.54 11.95
N PRO A 256 2.52 2.08 10.80
CA PRO A 256 2.96 1.62 9.49
C PRO A 256 4.45 1.81 9.22
N LEU A 257 5.12 2.78 9.87
CA LEU A 257 6.56 2.96 9.70
C LEU A 257 7.36 1.87 10.42
N GLU A 258 6.99 1.56 11.67
CA GLU A 258 7.60 0.44 12.42
C GLU A 258 7.33 -0.89 11.70
N LEU A 259 6.10 -1.07 11.17
CA LEU A 259 5.74 -2.24 10.37
C LEU A 259 6.62 -2.38 9.14
N ASP A 260 6.81 -1.32 8.35
CA ASP A 260 7.62 -1.36 7.13
C ASP A 260 9.09 -1.65 7.45
N ALA A 261 9.65 -1.05 8.51
CA ALA A 261 11.02 -1.31 8.96
C ALA A 261 11.18 -2.77 9.42
N PHE A 262 10.24 -3.26 10.25
CA PHE A 262 10.23 -4.64 10.73
C PHE A 262 10.13 -5.64 9.59
N VAL A 263 9.16 -5.49 8.67
CA VAL A 263 8.99 -6.40 7.54
C VAL A 263 10.20 -6.34 6.59
N THR A 264 10.81 -5.17 6.41
CA THR A 264 12.06 -5.03 5.65
C THR A 264 13.17 -5.91 6.23
N ALA A 265 13.35 -5.89 7.56
CA ALA A 265 14.31 -6.75 8.26
C ALA A 265 13.93 -8.24 8.17
N LEU A 266 12.65 -8.56 8.33
CA LEU A 266 12.12 -9.91 8.19
C LEU A 266 12.41 -10.51 6.80
N LEU A 267 12.40 -9.67 5.77
CA LEU A 267 12.78 -10.02 4.40
C LEU A 267 14.32 -10.10 4.20
N GLY A 268 15.10 -9.97 5.27
CA GLY A 268 16.57 -10.05 5.25
C GLY A 268 17.25 -8.81 4.67
N ARG A 269 16.60 -7.64 4.73
CA ARG A 269 17.11 -6.36 4.23
C ARG A 269 17.28 -5.35 5.35
N ASP A 270 18.27 -4.47 5.25
CA ASP A 270 18.48 -3.40 6.20
C ASP A 270 17.50 -2.25 5.93
N PRO A 271 16.57 -1.92 6.86
CA PRO A 271 15.63 -0.81 6.70
C PRO A 271 16.32 0.54 6.57
N HIS A 272 17.50 0.74 7.16
CA HIS A 272 18.28 1.97 6.99
C HIS A 272 18.83 2.15 5.57
N SER A 273 18.93 1.08 4.78
CA SER A 273 19.29 1.16 3.37
C SER A 273 18.15 1.62 2.47
N VAL A 274 16.89 1.57 2.96
CA VAL A 274 15.69 1.91 2.18
C VAL A 274 15.43 3.41 2.22
N GLY A 275 15.52 4.07 1.08
CA GLY A 275 15.51 5.53 1.00
C GLY A 275 14.26 6.19 1.59
N TYR A 276 13.05 5.70 1.27
CA TYR A 276 11.84 6.30 1.81
C TYR A 276 11.66 6.05 3.31
N LEU A 277 12.15 4.92 3.85
CA LEU A 277 12.10 4.66 5.29
C LEU A 277 12.98 5.65 6.07
N ARG A 278 14.17 5.99 5.55
CA ARG A 278 15.01 7.01 6.18
C ARG A 278 14.33 8.37 6.21
N VAL A 279 13.77 8.83 5.10
CA VAL A 279 13.05 10.11 5.03
C VAL A 279 11.81 10.08 5.93
N ALA A 280 11.10 8.96 5.99
CA ALA A 280 9.96 8.78 6.89
C ALA A 280 10.39 8.82 8.36
N ALA A 281 11.49 8.16 8.73
CA ALA A 281 12.02 8.16 10.10
C ALA A 281 12.40 9.57 10.57
N GLU A 282 13.00 10.38 9.72
CA GLU A 282 13.29 11.80 10.01
C GLU A 282 12.02 12.62 10.25
N THR A 283 10.91 12.24 9.63
CA THR A 283 9.63 12.96 9.70
C THR A 283 8.75 12.50 10.87
N PHE A 284 8.65 11.18 11.09
CA PHE A 284 7.67 10.56 12.00
C PHE A 284 8.29 10.03 13.31
N GLY A 285 9.62 10.12 13.48
CA GLY A 285 10.30 9.76 14.74
C GLY A 285 10.94 8.37 14.77
N GLY A 286 11.07 7.71 13.63
CA GLY A 286 11.77 6.42 13.51
C GLY A 286 10.93 5.22 13.97
N TRP A 287 11.59 4.10 14.19
CA TRP A 287 11.02 2.82 14.61
C TRP A 287 11.79 2.22 15.77
N ASN A 288 11.25 1.14 16.37
CA ASN A 288 11.90 0.41 17.44
C ASN A 288 12.99 -0.52 16.89
N GLU A 289 14.26 -0.18 17.12
CA GLU A 289 15.43 -0.95 16.65
C GLU A 289 15.49 -2.37 17.25
N GLU A 290 15.00 -2.58 18.46
CA GLU A 290 14.95 -3.92 19.07
C GLU A 290 13.93 -4.80 18.34
N SER A 291 12.77 -4.25 17.94
CA SER A 291 11.77 -4.96 17.13
C SER A 291 12.35 -5.36 15.79
N VAL A 292 13.06 -4.44 15.12
CA VAL A 292 13.71 -4.69 13.82
C VAL A 292 14.80 -5.76 13.95
N ALA A 293 15.65 -5.72 14.99
CA ALA A 293 16.68 -6.75 15.21
C ALA A 293 16.06 -8.15 15.42
N ARG A 294 14.99 -8.25 16.18
CA ARG A 294 14.24 -9.51 16.36
C ARG A 294 13.58 -9.97 15.06
N GLY A 295 13.07 -9.05 14.22
CA GLY A 295 12.56 -9.38 12.88
C GLY A 295 13.63 -10.00 12.01
N LEU A 296 14.86 -9.46 12.04
CA LEU A 296 15.99 -10.01 11.29
C LEU A 296 16.41 -11.40 11.78
N GLU A 297 16.42 -11.62 13.10
CA GLU A 297 16.72 -12.93 13.72
C GLU A 297 15.65 -13.99 13.37
N SER A 298 14.39 -13.59 13.39
CA SER A 298 13.24 -14.47 13.09
C SER A 298 13.20 -14.88 11.62
N GLY A 299 13.69 -14.04 10.75
CA GLY A 299 13.96 -14.14 9.32
C GLY A 299 13.09 -15.09 8.48
N ILE A 300 11.92 -14.61 8.05
CA ILE A 300 11.22 -15.21 6.91
C ILE A 300 11.96 -14.78 5.64
N ARG A 301 12.88 -15.61 5.18
CA ARG A 301 13.61 -15.36 3.95
C ARG A 301 12.76 -15.78 2.75
N ILE A 302 11.75 -14.99 2.42
CA ILE A 302 10.80 -15.31 1.35
C ILE A 302 11.52 -15.49 0.01
N PHE A 303 12.51 -14.69 -0.29
CA PHE A 303 13.25 -14.72 -1.55
C PHE A 303 14.70 -15.23 -1.44
N ALA A 304 15.20 -15.60 -0.25
CA ALA A 304 16.56 -16.11 -0.10
C ALA A 304 16.76 -17.51 -0.74
N ARG A 305 15.68 -18.27 -0.94
CA ARG A 305 15.73 -19.60 -1.56
C ARG A 305 15.84 -19.56 -3.08
N ALA A 306 15.56 -18.42 -3.71
CA ALA A 306 15.63 -18.28 -5.17
C ALA A 306 17.08 -18.05 -5.69
N SER A 307 18.01 -17.61 -4.83
CA SER A 307 19.41 -17.38 -5.19
C SER A 307 20.29 -18.62 -5.06
N ASP A 308 19.88 -19.63 -4.25
CA ASP A 308 20.68 -20.83 -4.02
C ASP A 308 20.37 -21.97 -5.02
N SER A 309 19.47 -21.73 -5.97
CA SER A 309 19.05 -22.71 -7.00
C SER A 309 19.44 -22.30 -8.43
N LYS A 310 20.39 -21.37 -8.58
CA LYS A 310 20.98 -21.00 -9.90
C LYS A 310 22.44 -21.35 -9.98
#